data_832f474f1f839bf407a04dc7665d8f84
#
_entry.id   832f474f1f839bf407a04dc7665d8f84
#
_cell.length_a   1.000
_cell.length_b   1.000
_cell.length_c   1.000
_cell.angle_alpha   90.00
_cell.angle_beta   90.00
_cell.angle_gamma   90.00
#
_symmetry.space_group_name_H-M   'P 1'
#
loop_
_entity.id
_entity.type
_entity.pdbx_description
1 polymer ?
#
loop_
_entity_poly.entity_id
_entity_poly.type
_entity_poly.pdbx_seq_one_letter_code
_entity_poly.pdbx_strand_id
1 'polypeptide(L)'
;MRAVVTGGAGFLGSHLCDRLIAEGWDVLALDNLITGVDSNVGHLLKFPRFRIARADVSMYIDVPGPVDYVLHFASPASPVDYLKLPIQTLKVGALGTHNALGLALAKSAKFLLASTSECYGDPEISPQHEEYWGHVNPIGPRGVYDEAKRFAEAITMAYHRYHGVDTRIVRIFNTYGPRMRLNDGRALPNFVYQALARQPLTVYGDGQQTRSFCYVSDLVEGIYRLMQSGEHLPVNIGNPQEITILEFAGRIRAHFPDAPPIVFKPLPQDDPKRRCPDISKAKRLLNWEPKVGLEEGLGLTLDYFKKQYAAAAK
;
A
#
# COMPACT_ATOMS: atom_id res chain seq x y z
N MET A 1 17.56 -15.85 6.65
CA MET A 1 16.59 -15.06 7.43
C MET A 1 15.18 -15.52 7.11
N ARG A 2 14.28 -15.44 8.08
CA ARG A 2 12.87 -15.81 7.90
C ARG A 2 11.96 -14.62 8.19
N ALA A 3 11.06 -14.31 7.25
CA ALA A 3 10.08 -13.24 7.38
C ALA A 3 8.65 -13.78 7.42
N VAL A 4 7.80 -13.18 8.25
CA VAL A 4 6.35 -13.31 8.23
C VAL A 4 5.79 -12.05 7.58
N VAL A 5 5.03 -12.21 6.48
CA VAL A 5 4.40 -11.11 5.75
C VAL A 5 2.88 -11.23 5.89
N THR A 6 2.27 -10.41 6.72
CA THR A 6 0.81 -10.36 6.82
C THR A 6 0.24 -9.54 5.66
N GLY A 7 -0.89 -9.95 5.10
CA GLY A 7 -1.39 -9.37 3.85
C GLY A 7 -0.54 -9.77 2.63
N GLY A 8 0.14 -10.93 2.71
CA GLY A 8 1.12 -11.37 1.72
C GLY A 8 0.53 -11.72 0.35
N ALA A 9 -0.77 -12.00 0.23
CA ALA A 9 -1.48 -12.21 -1.03
C ALA A 9 -2.09 -10.91 -1.60
N GLY A 10 -1.94 -9.78 -0.89
CA GLY A 10 -2.35 -8.46 -1.36
C GLY A 10 -1.40 -7.88 -2.42
N PHE A 11 -1.75 -6.69 -2.92
CA PHE A 11 -0.93 -5.99 -3.94
C PHE A 11 0.52 -5.82 -3.48
N LEU A 12 0.77 -5.03 -2.45
CA LEU A 12 2.14 -4.73 -2.00
C LEU A 12 2.81 -5.93 -1.33
N GLY A 13 2.05 -6.68 -0.50
CA GLY A 13 2.59 -7.85 0.20
C GLY A 13 3.14 -8.90 -0.75
N SER A 14 2.48 -9.15 -1.89
CA SER A 14 2.94 -10.13 -2.87
C SER A 14 4.24 -9.72 -3.58
N HIS A 15 4.39 -8.43 -3.92
CA HIS A 15 5.64 -7.91 -4.47
C HIS A 15 6.79 -7.93 -3.45
N LEU A 16 6.47 -7.69 -2.17
CA LEU A 16 7.47 -7.81 -1.12
C LEU A 16 7.88 -9.28 -0.92
N CYS A 17 6.95 -10.24 -1.00
CA CYS A 17 7.26 -11.67 -0.99
C CYS A 17 8.21 -12.04 -2.15
N ASP A 18 7.97 -11.52 -3.37
CA ASP A 18 8.89 -11.73 -4.50
C ASP A 18 10.31 -11.25 -4.18
N ARG A 19 10.41 -10.02 -3.65
CA ARG A 19 11.70 -9.43 -3.31
C ARG A 19 12.44 -10.26 -2.26
N LEU A 20 11.77 -10.67 -1.19
CA LEU A 20 12.37 -11.46 -0.12
C LEU A 20 12.83 -12.83 -0.61
N ILE A 21 12.05 -13.52 -1.46
CA ILE A 21 12.44 -14.80 -2.06
C ILE A 21 13.65 -14.61 -2.97
N ALA A 22 13.71 -13.54 -3.77
CA ALA A 22 14.87 -13.24 -4.61
C ALA A 22 16.15 -13.00 -3.80
N GLU A 23 16.02 -12.41 -2.60
CA GLU A 23 17.12 -12.24 -1.64
C GLU A 23 17.44 -13.51 -0.83
N GLY A 24 16.79 -14.63 -1.13
CA GLY A 24 17.07 -15.92 -0.51
C GLY A 24 16.48 -16.13 0.90
N TRP A 25 15.46 -15.34 1.28
CA TRP A 25 14.79 -15.48 2.55
C TRP A 25 13.77 -16.61 2.57
N ASP A 26 13.51 -17.16 3.76
CA ASP A 26 12.32 -17.97 4.00
C ASP A 26 11.14 -17.04 4.28
N VAL A 27 10.04 -17.21 3.56
CA VAL A 27 8.86 -16.32 3.65
C VAL A 27 7.61 -17.12 4.00
N LEU A 28 6.94 -16.71 5.08
CA LEU A 28 5.59 -17.13 5.41
C LEU A 28 4.63 -15.97 5.17
N ALA A 29 3.83 -16.07 4.13
CA ALA A 29 2.72 -15.15 3.88
C ALA A 29 1.50 -15.55 4.72
N LEU A 30 0.92 -14.60 5.46
CA LEU A 30 -0.36 -14.76 6.18
C LEU A 30 -1.40 -13.86 5.53
N ASP A 31 -2.53 -14.42 5.08
CA ASP A 31 -3.60 -13.65 4.45
C ASP A 31 -4.95 -14.34 4.70
N ASN A 32 -6.01 -13.59 4.93
CA ASN A 32 -7.38 -14.14 5.02
C ASN A 32 -8.13 -14.08 3.69
N LEU A 33 -7.50 -13.52 2.65
CA LEU A 33 -8.01 -13.36 1.29
C LEU A 33 -9.28 -12.49 1.20
N ILE A 34 -9.51 -11.60 2.15
CA ILE A 34 -10.68 -10.70 2.11
C ILE A 34 -10.54 -9.68 0.95
N THR A 35 -9.30 -9.28 0.64
CA THR A 35 -8.94 -8.40 -0.48
C THR A 35 -7.76 -8.93 -1.29
N GLY A 36 -6.95 -9.81 -0.70
CA GLY A 36 -5.87 -10.52 -1.37
C GLY A 36 -6.39 -11.65 -2.27
N VAL A 37 -5.55 -12.11 -3.19
CA VAL A 37 -5.87 -13.23 -4.09
C VAL A 37 -4.69 -14.18 -4.22
N ASP A 38 -4.95 -15.49 -4.19
CA ASP A 38 -3.91 -16.53 -4.26
C ASP A 38 -3.05 -16.45 -5.52
N SER A 39 -3.62 -15.98 -6.63
CA SER A 39 -2.89 -15.82 -7.90
C SER A 39 -1.73 -14.83 -7.82
N ASN A 40 -1.77 -13.88 -6.88
CA ASN A 40 -0.67 -12.92 -6.70
C ASN A 40 0.63 -13.59 -6.21
N VAL A 41 0.53 -14.73 -5.54
CA VAL A 41 1.69 -15.46 -4.97
C VAL A 41 1.82 -16.90 -5.48
N GLY A 42 0.90 -17.36 -6.35
CA GLY A 42 0.89 -18.71 -6.87
C GLY A 42 2.21 -19.14 -7.54
N HIS A 43 2.86 -18.20 -8.24
CA HIS A 43 4.16 -18.43 -8.86
C HIS A 43 5.31 -18.65 -7.84
N LEU A 44 5.12 -18.26 -6.58
CA LEU A 44 6.10 -18.47 -5.51
C LEU A 44 6.03 -19.87 -4.90
N LEU A 45 4.93 -20.60 -5.07
CA LEU A 45 4.75 -21.95 -4.50
C LEU A 45 5.77 -22.97 -4.99
N LYS A 46 6.43 -22.72 -6.12
CA LYS A 46 7.54 -23.54 -6.63
C LYS A 46 8.83 -23.42 -5.80
N PHE A 47 8.96 -22.39 -4.96
CA PHE A 47 10.12 -22.18 -4.11
C PHE A 47 9.90 -22.84 -2.73
N PRO A 48 10.76 -23.81 -2.31
CA PRO A 48 10.62 -24.47 -0.99
C PRO A 48 10.66 -23.48 0.21
N ARG A 49 11.22 -22.30 0.00
CA ARG A 49 11.32 -21.22 1.00
C ARG A 49 10.06 -20.37 1.13
N PHE A 50 9.08 -20.54 0.24
CA PHE A 50 7.83 -19.81 0.29
C PHE A 50 6.69 -20.67 0.82
N ARG A 51 5.94 -20.14 1.77
CA ARG A 51 4.69 -20.73 2.26
C ARG A 51 3.63 -19.66 2.41
N ILE A 52 2.38 -20.04 2.17
CA ILE A 52 1.22 -19.19 2.47
C ILE A 52 0.30 -19.97 3.42
N ALA A 53 -0.22 -19.25 4.44
CA ALA A 53 -1.24 -19.79 5.33
C ALA A 53 -2.43 -18.81 5.40
N ARG A 54 -3.63 -19.35 5.40
CA ARG A 54 -4.85 -18.57 5.56
C ARG A 54 -5.04 -18.22 7.02
N ALA A 55 -4.94 -16.92 7.36
CA ALA A 55 -5.05 -16.44 8.73
C ALA A 55 -5.67 -15.05 8.78
N ASP A 56 -6.56 -14.81 9.74
CA ASP A 56 -7.03 -13.49 10.10
C ASP A 56 -6.15 -12.95 11.24
N VAL A 57 -5.35 -11.92 10.94
CA VAL A 57 -4.40 -11.35 11.90
C VAL A 57 -5.06 -10.56 13.02
N SER A 58 -6.37 -10.27 12.95
CA SER A 58 -7.14 -9.75 14.08
C SER A 58 -7.38 -10.80 15.17
N MET A 59 -7.09 -12.07 14.88
CA MET A 59 -7.05 -13.18 15.82
C MET A 59 -5.60 -13.45 16.26
N TYR A 60 -5.43 -14.28 17.28
CA TYR A 60 -4.09 -14.69 17.75
C TYR A 60 -3.27 -15.32 16.61
N ILE A 61 -2.02 -14.90 16.49
CA ILE A 61 -1.08 -15.40 15.48
C ILE A 61 -0.05 -16.28 16.16
N ASP A 62 -0.03 -17.57 15.85
CA ASP A 62 1.04 -18.48 16.20
C ASP A 62 1.85 -18.87 14.97
N VAL A 63 3.18 -18.71 15.05
CA VAL A 63 4.10 -19.11 14.00
C VAL A 63 5.20 -19.98 14.63
N PRO A 64 5.26 -21.29 14.30
CA PRO A 64 6.27 -22.17 14.86
C PRO A 64 7.68 -21.82 14.35
N GLY A 65 8.67 -22.02 15.21
CA GLY A 65 10.09 -21.79 14.92
C GLY A 65 10.52 -20.32 14.99
N PRO A 66 11.79 -20.04 14.63
CA PRO A 66 12.34 -18.69 14.67
C PRO A 66 11.75 -17.79 13.59
N VAL A 67 11.67 -16.48 13.87
CA VAL A 67 11.25 -15.43 12.94
C VAL A 67 12.20 -14.26 13.13
N ASP A 68 12.79 -13.76 12.05
CA ASP A 68 13.68 -12.60 12.08
C ASP A 68 12.93 -11.28 11.85
N TYR A 69 11.85 -11.31 11.04
CA TYR A 69 11.06 -10.13 10.69
C TYR A 69 9.56 -10.43 10.65
N VAL A 70 8.76 -9.51 11.19
CA VAL A 70 7.30 -9.45 11.00
C VAL A 70 6.98 -8.19 10.19
N LEU A 71 6.48 -8.36 8.98
CA LEU A 71 6.16 -7.30 8.04
C LEU A 71 4.65 -7.20 7.92
N HIS A 72 4.06 -6.15 8.54
CA HIS A 72 2.61 -6.04 8.71
C HIS A 72 1.98 -5.19 7.61
N PHE A 73 1.45 -5.87 6.57
CA PHE A 73 0.78 -5.26 5.40
C PHE A 73 -0.73 -5.56 5.35
N ALA A 74 -1.26 -6.40 6.24
CA ALA A 74 -2.67 -6.76 6.26
C ALA A 74 -3.55 -5.54 6.57
N SER A 75 -4.33 -5.09 5.60
CA SER A 75 -5.36 -4.06 5.76
C SER A 75 -6.19 -3.94 4.47
N PRO A 76 -7.52 -3.79 4.52
CA PRO A 76 -8.26 -3.21 3.42
C PRO A 76 -7.77 -1.78 3.19
N ALA A 77 -7.17 -1.48 2.04
CA ALA A 77 -6.44 -0.23 1.81
C ALA A 77 -7.03 0.64 0.68
N SER A 78 -8.05 0.16 0.00
CA SER A 78 -8.74 0.95 -1.02
C SER A 78 -10.01 1.59 -0.46
N PRO A 79 -10.42 2.78 -0.95
CA PRO A 79 -11.66 3.42 -0.51
C PRO A 79 -12.89 2.52 -0.64
N VAL A 80 -12.99 1.75 -1.71
CA VAL A 80 -14.09 0.80 -1.91
C VAL A 80 -14.11 -0.29 -0.84
N ASP A 81 -12.93 -0.80 -0.47
CA ASP A 81 -12.84 -1.88 0.50
C ASP A 81 -13.08 -1.41 1.93
N TYR A 82 -12.39 -0.35 2.39
CA TYR A 82 -12.54 0.06 3.78
C TYR A 82 -13.90 0.70 4.07
N LEU A 83 -14.58 1.29 3.08
CA LEU A 83 -15.96 1.77 3.23
C LEU A 83 -16.97 0.61 3.26
N LYS A 84 -16.68 -0.50 2.55
CA LYS A 84 -17.49 -1.71 2.58
C LYS A 84 -17.24 -2.58 3.83
N LEU A 85 -16.03 -2.53 4.37
CA LEU A 85 -15.54 -3.35 5.48
C LEU A 85 -15.01 -2.48 6.65
N PRO A 86 -15.80 -1.48 7.13
CA PRO A 86 -15.28 -0.49 8.08
C PRO A 86 -14.84 -1.10 9.41
N ILE A 87 -15.61 -2.02 9.96
CA ILE A 87 -15.29 -2.66 11.24
C ILE A 87 -14.07 -3.57 11.11
N GLN A 88 -13.96 -4.33 10.01
CA GLN A 88 -12.82 -5.19 9.75
C GLN A 88 -11.54 -4.36 9.57
N THR A 89 -11.64 -3.18 8.92
CA THR A 89 -10.52 -2.25 8.75
C THR A 89 -10.02 -1.72 10.10
N LEU A 90 -10.92 -1.29 10.99
CA LEU A 90 -10.56 -0.86 12.34
C LEU A 90 -9.98 -2.01 13.16
N LYS A 91 -10.59 -3.21 13.11
CA LYS A 91 -10.06 -4.39 13.81
C LYS A 91 -8.66 -4.78 13.38
N VAL A 92 -8.37 -4.81 12.09
CA VAL A 92 -7.03 -5.16 11.63
C VAL A 92 -6.01 -4.07 11.97
N GLY A 93 -6.40 -2.80 11.92
CA GLY A 93 -5.53 -1.69 12.34
C GLY A 93 -5.20 -1.73 13.83
N ALA A 94 -6.14 -2.13 14.68
CA ALA A 94 -5.97 -2.23 16.13
C ALA A 94 -5.46 -3.61 16.55
N LEU A 95 -6.34 -4.63 16.53
CA LEU A 95 -6.03 -5.98 17.00
C LEU A 95 -4.98 -6.67 16.12
N GLY A 96 -5.07 -6.48 14.78
CA GLY A 96 -4.10 -7.07 13.86
C GLY A 96 -2.69 -6.55 14.09
N THR A 97 -2.54 -5.23 14.28
CA THR A 97 -1.23 -4.64 14.59
C THR A 97 -0.73 -5.09 15.97
N HIS A 98 -1.62 -5.11 16.98
CA HIS A 98 -1.26 -5.62 18.31
C HIS A 98 -0.77 -7.07 18.27
N ASN A 99 -1.49 -7.96 17.60
CA ASN A 99 -1.10 -9.38 17.48
C ASN A 99 0.21 -9.56 16.70
N ALA A 100 0.41 -8.79 15.62
CA ALA A 100 1.65 -8.85 14.84
C ALA A 100 2.86 -8.33 15.65
N LEU A 101 2.69 -7.28 16.46
CA LEU A 101 3.70 -6.79 17.41
C LEU A 101 3.96 -7.80 18.54
N GLY A 102 2.89 -8.46 19.05
CA GLY A 102 3.01 -9.54 20.03
C GLY A 102 3.83 -10.72 19.50
N LEU A 103 3.62 -11.11 18.23
CA LEU A 103 4.44 -12.10 17.55
C LEU A 103 5.90 -11.64 17.45
N ALA A 104 6.14 -10.40 17.03
CA ALA A 104 7.50 -9.85 16.93
C ALA A 104 8.21 -9.86 18.28
N LEU A 105 7.53 -9.44 19.33
CA LEU A 105 8.06 -9.47 20.72
C LEU A 105 8.38 -10.91 21.16
N ALA A 106 7.46 -11.84 21.01
CA ALA A 106 7.63 -13.25 21.41
C ALA A 106 8.77 -13.96 20.65
N LYS A 107 9.07 -13.52 19.43
CA LYS A 107 10.15 -14.09 18.58
C LYS A 107 11.45 -13.29 18.64
N SER A 108 11.50 -12.18 19.39
CA SER A 108 12.61 -11.20 19.32
C SER A 108 12.89 -10.75 17.88
N ALA A 109 11.83 -10.66 17.07
CA ALA A 109 11.89 -10.32 15.65
C ALA A 109 11.80 -8.79 15.46
N LYS A 110 12.39 -8.29 14.38
CA LYS A 110 12.17 -6.93 13.91
C LYS A 110 10.76 -6.79 13.34
N PHE A 111 10.18 -5.61 13.51
CA PHE A 111 8.82 -5.32 13.04
C PHE A 111 8.81 -4.17 12.03
N LEU A 112 8.05 -4.30 10.95
CA LEU A 112 7.78 -3.20 10.03
C LEU A 112 6.27 -3.04 9.83
N LEU A 113 5.78 -1.82 10.11
CA LEU A 113 4.40 -1.42 9.85
C LEU A 113 4.29 -0.76 8.48
N ALA A 114 3.42 -1.29 7.63
CA ALA A 114 2.93 -0.59 6.44
C ALA A 114 1.87 0.46 6.85
N SER A 115 2.32 1.68 7.13
CA SER A 115 1.47 2.85 7.31
C SER A 115 1.17 3.50 5.95
N THR A 116 0.63 4.71 5.94
CA THR A 116 0.10 5.35 4.74
C THR A 116 0.22 6.86 4.83
N SER A 117 0.23 7.53 3.67
CA SER A 117 0.06 8.98 3.58
C SER A 117 -1.34 9.47 4.03
N GLU A 118 -2.32 8.57 4.19
CA GLU A 118 -3.64 8.91 4.73
C GLU A 118 -3.56 9.40 6.19
N CYS A 119 -2.49 9.05 6.93
CA CYS A 119 -2.22 9.60 8.28
C CYS A 119 -2.10 11.13 8.29
N TYR A 120 -1.83 11.75 7.16
CA TYR A 120 -1.78 13.21 7.01
C TYR A 120 -3.14 13.86 6.75
N GLY A 121 -4.18 13.08 6.40
CA GLY A 121 -5.53 13.59 6.11
C GLY A 121 -5.61 14.49 4.88
N ASP A 122 -6.35 15.61 4.98
CA ASP A 122 -6.30 16.73 4.01
C ASP A 122 -5.22 17.71 4.48
N PRO A 123 -3.97 17.60 4.00
CA PRO A 123 -2.84 18.26 4.61
C PRO A 123 -2.83 19.77 4.33
N GLU A 124 -2.51 20.55 5.36
CA GLU A 124 -2.32 22.00 5.27
C GLU A 124 -0.94 22.38 4.70
N ILE A 125 0.00 21.42 4.69
CA ILE A 125 1.35 21.60 4.15
C ILE A 125 1.62 20.66 2.98
N SER A 126 2.41 21.10 2.02
CA SER A 126 2.85 20.31 0.87
C SER A 126 4.25 20.78 0.41
N PRO A 127 5.20 19.87 0.16
CA PRO A 127 5.12 18.41 0.39
C PRO A 127 4.95 18.03 1.87
N GLN A 128 4.35 16.85 2.13
CA GLN A 128 4.19 16.34 3.49
C GLN A 128 5.50 15.73 3.99
N HIS A 129 6.04 16.23 5.09
CA HIS A 129 7.20 15.67 5.81
C HIS A 129 6.75 14.87 7.04
N GLU A 130 7.60 14.00 7.56
CA GLU A 130 7.22 13.02 8.59
C GLU A 130 6.89 13.64 9.95
N GLU A 131 7.38 14.85 10.24
CA GLU A 131 7.11 15.59 11.49
C GLU A 131 5.73 16.25 11.48
N TYR A 132 5.06 16.33 10.33
CA TYR A 132 3.70 16.85 10.24
C TYR A 132 2.69 15.84 10.81
N TRP A 133 1.90 16.26 11.80
CA TRP A 133 0.97 15.38 12.52
C TRP A 133 -0.30 15.06 11.75
N GLY A 134 -0.58 15.82 10.70
CA GLY A 134 -1.74 15.62 9.84
C GLY A 134 -2.97 16.42 10.28
N HIS A 135 -3.94 16.49 9.37
CA HIS A 135 -5.25 17.10 9.55
C HIS A 135 -6.32 16.10 9.12
N VAL A 136 -6.69 15.19 10.04
CA VAL A 136 -7.60 14.07 9.79
C VAL A 136 -8.97 14.37 10.39
N ASN A 137 -10.05 14.08 9.64
CA ASN A 137 -11.41 14.04 10.18
C ASN A 137 -11.66 12.66 10.81
N PRO A 138 -11.59 12.52 12.16
CA PRO A 138 -11.64 11.19 12.81
C PRO A 138 -13.01 10.52 12.75
N ILE A 139 -14.08 11.29 12.52
CA ILE A 139 -15.46 10.78 12.45
C ILE A 139 -16.02 10.80 11.02
N GLY A 140 -15.24 11.27 10.05
CA GLY A 140 -15.61 11.25 8.65
C GLY A 140 -15.59 9.82 8.07
N PRO A 141 -16.16 9.61 6.87
CA PRO A 141 -16.24 8.28 6.27
C PRO A 141 -14.87 7.64 6.02
N ARG A 142 -13.81 8.43 5.80
CA ARG A 142 -12.43 7.96 5.63
C ARG A 142 -11.75 7.63 6.95
N GLY A 143 -12.24 8.18 8.08
CA GLY A 143 -11.67 8.01 9.42
C GLY A 143 -11.49 6.54 9.81
N VAL A 144 -12.29 5.61 9.28
CA VAL A 144 -12.12 4.16 9.54
C VAL A 144 -10.76 3.61 9.09
N TYR A 145 -10.19 4.15 8.02
CA TYR A 145 -8.86 3.76 7.55
C TYR A 145 -7.77 4.65 8.13
N ASP A 146 -8.00 5.96 8.11
CA ASP A 146 -7.03 6.94 8.54
C ASP A 146 -6.68 6.74 10.03
N GLU A 147 -7.67 6.62 10.91
CA GLU A 147 -7.47 6.39 12.33
C GLU A 147 -6.98 4.97 12.65
N ALA A 148 -7.38 3.95 11.86
CA ALA A 148 -6.82 2.60 12.00
C ALA A 148 -5.29 2.63 11.79
N LYS A 149 -4.79 3.39 10.82
CA LYS A 149 -3.36 3.51 10.55
C LYS A 149 -2.63 4.42 11.55
N ARG A 150 -3.26 5.53 11.99
CA ARG A 150 -2.72 6.38 13.05
C ARG A 150 -2.60 5.63 14.38
N PHE A 151 -3.60 4.85 14.74
CA PHE A 151 -3.52 3.95 15.90
C PHE A 151 -2.40 2.92 15.74
N ALA A 152 -2.27 2.30 14.55
CA ALA A 152 -1.20 1.34 14.28
C ALA A 152 0.21 1.95 14.45
N GLU A 153 0.43 3.20 14.03
CA GLU A 153 1.68 3.92 14.30
C GLU A 153 1.88 4.13 15.80
N ALA A 154 0.86 4.59 16.51
CA ALA A 154 0.94 4.88 17.94
C ALA A 154 1.27 3.63 18.77
N ILE A 155 0.58 2.50 18.51
CA ILE A 155 0.86 1.24 19.22
C ILE A 155 2.23 0.67 18.84
N THR A 156 2.67 0.81 17.58
CA THR A 156 4.02 0.41 17.16
C THR A 156 5.10 1.14 17.95
N MET A 157 4.97 2.46 18.08
CA MET A 157 5.89 3.26 18.88
C MET A 157 5.81 2.96 20.38
N ALA A 158 4.64 2.58 20.90
CA ALA A 158 4.50 2.13 22.28
C ALA A 158 5.28 0.81 22.52
N TYR A 159 5.16 -0.18 21.63
CA TYR A 159 5.94 -1.42 21.72
C TYR A 159 7.44 -1.17 21.62
N HIS A 160 7.86 -0.24 20.77
CA HIS A 160 9.26 0.18 20.68
C HIS A 160 9.77 0.75 22.02
N ARG A 161 9.04 1.72 22.58
CA ARG A 161 9.47 2.45 23.80
C ARG A 161 9.42 1.62 25.07
N TYR A 162 8.38 0.78 25.23
CA TYR A 162 8.11 0.09 26.50
C TYR A 162 8.52 -1.39 26.49
N HIS A 163 8.65 -2.00 25.31
CA HIS A 163 9.07 -3.41 25.18
C HIS A 163 10.37 -3.59 24.40
N GLY A 164 10.97 -2.52 23.87
CA GLY A 164 12.23 -2.59 23.13
C GLY A 164 12.13 -3.31 21.80
N VAL A 165 10.92 -3.47 21.23
CA VAL A 165 10.77 -4.08 19.90
C VAL A 165 11.47 -3.22 18.85
N ASP A 166 12.30 -3.84 18.02
CA ASP A 166 13.02 -3.16 16.93
C ASP A 166 12.06 -2.89 15.76
N THR A 167 11.43 -1.70 15.77
CA THR A 167 10.32 -1.35 14.86
C THR A 167 10.75 -0.44 13.72
N ARG A 168 10.01 -0.50 12.60
CA ARG A 168 10.07 0.41 11.44
C ARG A 168 8.66 0.81 11.06
N ILE A 169 8.47 2.03 10.57
CA ILE A 169 7.19 2.53 10.06
C ILE A 169 7.41 3.13 8.68
N VAL A 170 6.76 2.57 7.64
CA VAL A 170 6.75 3.17 6.31
C VAL A 170 5.43 3.88 6.07
N ARG A 171 5.44 5.19 5.77
CA ARG A 171 4.28 5.92 5.26
C ARG A 171 4.27 5.85 3.74
N ILE A 172 3.43 4.97 3.22
CA ILE A 172 3.32 4.66 1.80
C ILE A 172 2.45 5.71 1.12
N PHE A 173 2.96 6.35 0.09
CA PHE A 173 2.20 7.23 -0.80
C PHE A 173 1.59 6.44 -1.95
N ASN A 174 0.75 7.11 -2.78
CA ASN A 174 0.02 6.44 -3.85
C ASN A 174 0.96 5.59 -4.71
N THR A 175 0.69 4.31 -4.73
CA THR A 175 1.50 3.32 -5.46
C THR A 175 0.64 2.62 -6.48
N TYR A 176 1.23 2.32 -7.64
CA TYR A 176 0.57 1.61 -8.73
C TYR A 176 1.48 0.53 -9.32
N GLY A 177 0.87 -0.43 -10.00
CA GLY A 177 1.60 -1.53 -10.65
C GLY A 177 0.74 -2.76 -10.90
N PRO A 178 1.33 -3.81 -11.46
CA PRO A 178 0.71 -5.12 -11.60
C PRO A 178 0.16 -5.65 -10.26
N ARG A 179 -0.83 -6.53 -10.29
CA ARG A 179 -1.53 -7.13 -9.14
C ARG A 179 -2.42 -6.17 -8.34
N MET A 180 -2.56 -4.90 -8.73
CA MET A 180 -3.73 -4.14 -8.30
C MET A 180 -4.99 -4.75 -8.90
N ARG A 181 -6.10 -4.69 -8.17
CA ARG A 181 -7.40 -5.15 -8.70
C ARG A 181 -8.01 -4.09 -9.60
N LEU A 182 -8.63 -4.49 -10.72
CA LEU A 182 -9.34 -3.58 -11.63
C LEU A 182 -10.47 -2.81 -10.92
N ASN A 183 -11.13 -3.43 -9.95
CA ASN A 183 -12.22 -2.84 -9.16
C ASN A 183 -11.73 -2.25 -7.83
N ASP A 184 -10.48 -1.86 -7.74
CA ASP A 184 -9.86 -1.28 -6.54
C ASP A 184 -10.46 0.08 -6.13
N GLY A 185 -11.01 0.84 -7.10
CA GLY A 185 -11.64 2.14 -6.87
C GLY A 185 -10.67 3.31 -6.78
N ARG A 186 -9.35 3.10 -6.74
CA ARG A 186 -8.34 4.17 -6.86
C ARG A 186 -8.24 4.65 -8.32
N ALA A 187 -7.68 5.83 -8.54
CA ALA A 187 -7.70 6.53 -9.82
C ALA A 187 -7.20 5.66 -11.00
N LEU A 188 -6.00 5.06 -10.89
CA LEU A 188 -5.43 4.29 -12.00
C LEU A 188 -6.27 3.07 -12.37
N PRO A 189 -6.58 2.11 -11.45
CA PRO A 189 -7.39 0.95 -11.81
C PRO A 189 -8.77 1.33 -12.36
N ASN A 190 -9.38 2.38 -11.79
CA ASN A 190 -10.69 2.85 -12.24
C ASN A 190 -10.65 3.38 -13.69
N PHE A 191 -9.68 4.24 -14.01
CA PHE A 191 -9.52 4.77 -15.36
C PHE A 191 -9.21 3.65 -16.38
N VAL A 192 -8.33 2.71 -16.01
CA VAL A 192 -7.97 1.59 -16.87
C VAL A 192 -9.17 0.66 -17.11
N TYR A 193 -9.93 0.33 -16.04
CA TYR A 193 -11.14 -0.47 -16.19
C TYR A 193 -12.17 0.21 -17.12
N GLN A 194 -12.41 1.50 -16.90
CA GLN A 194 -13.35 2.26 -17.74
C GLN A 194 -12.90 2.30 -19.20
N ALA A 195 -11.61 2.53 -19.46
CA ALA A 195 -11.06 2.52 -20.81
C ALA A 195 -11.21 1.16 -21.50
N LEU A 196 -10.87 0.07 -20.80
CA LEU A 196 -11.02 -1.31 -21.30
C LEU A 196 -12.49 -1.68 -21.55
N ALA A 197 -13.40 -1.22 -20.70
CA ALA A 197 -14.83 -1.42 -20.82
C ALA A 197 -15.50 -0.47 -21.84
N ARG A 198 -14.74 0.39 -22.53
CA ARG A 198 -15.24 1.44 -23.44
C ARG A 198 -16.25 2.37 -22.77
N GLN A 199 -16.01 2.68 -21.50
CA GLN A 199 -16.79 3.65 -20.73
C GLN A 199 -16.04 4.97 -20.63
N PRO A 200 -16.73 6.12 -20.46
CA PRO A 200 -16.08 7.39 -20.18
C PRO A 200 -15.23 7.33 -18.92
N LEU A 201 -14.01 7.88 -18.95
CA LEU A 201 -13.18 8.03 -17.77
C LEU A 201 -13.79 9.08 -16.84
N THR A 202 -14.03 8.71 -15.59
CA THR A 202 -14.70 9.58 -14.61
C THR A 202 -13.69 10.35 -13.79
N VAL A 203 -13.63 11.66 -13.98
CA VAL A 203 -12.85 12.60 -13.15
C VAL A 203 -13.78 13.26 -12.13
N TYR A 204 -13.38 13.25 -10.85
CA TYR A 204 -14.16 13.88 -9.79
C TYR A 204 -13.71 15.34 -9.60
N GLY A 205 -14.67 16.25 -9.31
CA GLY A 205 -14.43 17.69 -9.28
C GLY A 205 -14.02 18.22 -10.66
N ASP A 206 -13.15 19.21 -10.68
CA ASP A 206 -12.55 19.79 -11.90
C ASP A 206 -11.27 19.05 -12.36
N GLY A 207 -10.82 18.05 -11.59
CA GLY A 207 -9.63 17.28 -11.86
C GLY A 207 -8.30 17.99 -11.54
N GLN A 208 -8.33 19.17 -10.92
CA GLN A 208 -7.13 19.93 -10.58
C GLN A 208 -6.46 19.44 -9.28
N GLN A 209 -7.12 18.57 -8.51
CA GLN A 209 -6.49 17.92 -7.36
C GLN A 209 -5.27 17.11 -7.85
N THR A 210 -4.15 17.24 -7.11
CA THR A 210 -2.89 16.59 -7.48
C THR A 210 -2.64 15.33 -6.69
N ARG A 211 -1.99 14.38 -7.33
CA ARG A 211 -1.43 13.17 -6.70
C ARG A 211 -0.04 12.92 -7.24
N SER A 212 0.74 12.20 -6.47
CA SER A 212 2.02 11.66 -6.91
C SER A 212 1.94 10.14 -6.95
N PHE A 213 2.46 9.52 -8.00
CA PHE A 213 2.33 8.08 -8.19
C PHE A 213 3.70 7.41 -8.22
N CYS A 214 3.94 6.48 -7.31
CA CYS A 214 5.15 5.68 -7.22
C CYS A 214 4.92 4.31 -7.85
N TYR A 215 5.82 3.87 -8.73
CA TYR A 215 5.74 2.52 -9.26
C TYR A 215 6.13 1.49 -8.20
N VAL A 216 5.47 0.34 -8.22
CA VAL A 216 5.54 -0.67 -7.15
C VAL A 216 6.95 -1.19 -6.90
N SER A 217 7.81 -1.33 -7.92
CA SER A 217 9.18 -1.80 -7.71
C SER A 217 10.02 -0.81 -6.90
N ASP A 218 9.86 0.50 -7.14
CA ASP A 218 10.54 1.54 -6.38
C ASP A 218 10.07 1.55 -4.92
N LEU A 219 8.75 1.41 -4.71
CA LEU A 219 8.20 1.34 -3.37
C LEU A 219 8.77 0.13 -2.60
N VAL A 220 8.77 -1.05 -3.21
CA VAL A 220 9.29 -2.28 -2.59
C VAL A 220 10.77 -2.17 -2.27
N GLU A 221 11.58 -1.55 -3.14
CA GLU A 221 12.98 -1.25 -2.85
C GLU A 221 13.14 -0.32 -1.64
N GLY A 222 12.32 0.74 -1.55
CA GLY A 222 12.33 1.65 -0.40
C GLY A 222 11.96 0.94 0.91
N ILE A 223 10.93 0.10 0.88
CA ILE A 223 10.52 -0.73 2.03
C ILE A 223 11.65 -1.69 2.43
N TYR A 224 12.28 -2.36 1.45
CA TYR A 224 13.36 -3.30 1.71
C TYR A 224 14.58 -2.64 2.34
N ARG A 225 14.94 -1.42 1.93
CA ARG A 225 16.01 -0.65 2.56
C ARG A 225 15.63 -0.18 3.97
N LEU A 226 14.38 0.28 4.15
CA LEU A 226 13.92 0.73 5.45
C LEU A 226 13.91 -0.42 6.48
N MET A 227 13.43 -1.61 6.12
CA MET A 227 13.41 -2.74 7.05
C MET A 227 14.79 -3.14 7.55
N GLN A 228 15.85 -2.88 6.78
CA GLN A 228 17.24 -3.15 7.16
C GLN A 228 17.93 -2.00 7.88
N SER A 229 17.32 -0.81 7.89
CA SER A 229 17.88 0.37 8.55
C SER A 229 17.73 0.31 10.08
N GLY A 230 18.33 1.25 10.79
CA GLY A 230 18.13 1.50 12.22
C GLY A 230 17.07 2.56 12.54
N GLU A 231 16.27 3.01 11.55
CA GLU A 231 15.31 4.10 11.75
C GLU A 231 14.00 3.58 12.32
N HIS A 232 13.60 4.09 13.50
CA HIS A 232 12.37 3.69 14.19
C HIS A 232 11.20 4.65 13.95
N LEU A 233 11.49 5.90 13.59
CA LEU A 233 10.46 6.89 13.29
C LEU A 233 9.91 6.69 11.87
N PRO A 234 8.71 7.18 11.55
CA PRO A 234 8.13 7.06 10.23
C PRO A 234 9.05 7.58 9.11
N VAL A 235 9.02 6.90 7.97
CA VAL A 235 9.70 7.32 6.74
C VAL A 235 8.72 7.30 5.58
N ASN A 236 8.62 8.43 4.86
CA ASN A 236 7.83 8.54 3.65
C ASN A 236 8.52 7.82 2.49
N ILE A 237 7.79 6.92 1.84
CA ILE A 237 8.22 6.27 0.60
C ILE A 237 7.17 6.55 -0.48
N GLY A 238 7.58 7.23 -1.54
CA GLY A 238 6.71 7.65 -2.63
C GLY A 238 7.45 8.46 -3.69
N ASN A 239 6.76 8.86 -4.74
CA ASN A 239 7.30 9.72 -5.79
C ASN A 239 6.94 11.19 -5.50
N PRO A 240 7.88 12.14 -5.45
CA PRO A 240 7.57 13.55 -5.21
C PRO A 240 7.03 14.31 -6.44
N GLN A 241 6.93 13.66 -7.60
CA GLN A 241 6.40 14.30 -8.81
C GLN A 241 4.86 14.32 -8.78
N GLU A 242 4.30 15.51 -8.67
CA GLU A 242 2.84 15.70 -8.70
C GLU A 242 2.33 15.76 -10.14
N ILE A 243 1.13 15.23 -10.33
CA ILE A 243 0.35 15.32 -11.56
C ILE A 243 -1.12 15.57 -11.19
N THR A 244 -1.85 16.38 -11.98
CA THR A 244 -3.28 16.54 -11.77
C THR A 244 -4.02 15.26 -12.16
N ILE A 245 -5.17 15.01 -11.53
CA ILE A 245 -6.00 13.85 -11.87
C ILE A 245 -6.50 13.93 -13.31
N LEU A 246 -6.80 15.14 -13.81
CA LEU A 246 -7.20 15.36 -15.20
C LEU A 246 -6.07 14.99 -16.18
N GLU A 247 -4.85 15.46 -15.94
CA GLU A 247 -3.68 15.10 -16.76
C GLU A 247 -3.41 13.61 -16.73
N PHE A 248 -3.50 12.99 -15.52
CA PHE A 248 -3.30 11.55 -15.36
C PHE A 248 -4.34 10.73 -16.15
N ALA A 249 -5.62 11.13 -16.09
CA ALA A 249 -6.69 10.52 -16.90
C ALA A 249 -6.41 10.66 -18.40
N GLY A 250 -5.93 11.83 -18.84
CA GLY A 250 -5.53 12.09 -20.23
C GLY A 250 -4.41 11.18 -20.71
N ARG A 251 -3.36 10.99 -19.87
CA ARG A 251 -2.24 10.09 -20.20
C ARG A 251 -2.72 8.63 -20.30
N ILE A 252 -3.53 8.16 -19.36
CA ILE A 252 -4.09 6.80 -19.45
C ILE A 252 -4.96 6.65 -20.71
N ARG A 253 -5.84 7.63 -20.98
CA ARG A 253 -6.72 7.60 -22.16
C ARG A 253 -5.93 7.53 -23.46
N ALA A 254 -4.77 8.16 -23.56
CA ALA A 254 -3.92 8.10 -24.76
C ALA A 254 -3.47 6.68 -25.15
N HIS A 255 -3.44 5.74 -24.20
CA HIS A 255 -3.16 4.32 -24.46
C HIS A 255 -4.39 3.53 -24.96
N PHE A 256 -5.57 4.17 -25.04
CA PHE A 256 -6.84 3.57 -25.44
C PHE A 256 -7.56 4.48 -26.45
N PRO A 257 -7.18 4.44 -27.75
CA PRO A 257 -7.72 5.34 -28.77
C PRO A 257 -9.25 5.32 -28.88
N ASP A 258 -9.86 4.15 -28.61
CA ASP A 258 -11.32 3.95 -28.66
C ASP A 258 -12.05 4.35 -27.37
N ALA A 259 -11.33 4.83 -26.33
CA ALA A 259 -11.97 5.22 -25.08
C ALA A 259 -12.81 6.50 -25.27
N PRO A 260 -14.06 6.54 -24.75
CA PRO A 260 -14.89 7.74 -24.79
C PRO A 260 -14.24 8.95 -24.10
N PRO A 261 -14.76 10.17 -24.34
CA PRO A 261 -14.30 11.37 -23.64
C PRO A 261 -14.39 11.26 -22.11
N ILE A 262 -13.56 12.05 -21.43
CA ILE A 262 -13.61 12.18 -19.97
C ILE A 262 -14.93 12.85 -19.55
N VAL A 263 -15.54 12.37 -18.47
CA VAL A 263 -16.73 12.97 -17.86
C VAL A 263 -16.42 13.38 -16.41
N PHE A 264 -17.06 14.45 -15.96
CA PHE A 264 -16.86 14.99 -14.62
C PHE A 264 -18.02 14.61 -13.69
N LYS A 265 -17.69 14.30 -12.43
CA LYS A 265 -18.65 14.00 -11.36
C LYS A 265 -18.34 14.82 -10.10
N PRO A 266 -19.32 15.03 -9.20
CA PRO A 266 -19.07 15.71 -7.93
C PRO A 266 -17.92 15.09 -7.14
N LEU A 267 -17.11 15.94 -6.48
CA LEU A 267 -16.01 15.48 -5.63
C LEU A 267 -16.56 14.70 -4.42
N PRO A 268 -15.98 13.55 -4.06
CA PRO A 268 -16.31 12.86 -2.83
C PRO A 268 -15.97 13.70 -1.59
N GLN A 269 -16.71 13.44 -0.49
CA GLN A 269 -16.43 14.07 0.79
C GLN A 269 -15.03 13.67 1.30
N ASP A 270 -14.33 14.64 1.92
CA ASP A 270 -13.00 14.45 2.54
C ASP A 270 -11.91 13.94 1.57
N ASP A 271 -12.07 14.13 0.23
CA ASP A 271 -11.00 13.79 -0.71
C ASP A 271 -9.88 14.84 -0.65
N PRO A 272 -8.63 14.47 -0.29
CA PRO A 272 -7.54 15.42 -0.13
C PRO A 272 -7.26 16.21 -1.42
N LYS A 273 -6.98 17.52 -1.29
CA LYS A 273 -6.66 18.38 -2.45
C LYS A 273 -5.27 18.07 -3.02
N ARG A 274 -4.29 17.83 -2.15
CA ARG A 274 -2.89 17.57 -2.53
C ARG A 274 -2.31 16.43 -1.72
N ARG A 275 -1.50 15.59 -2.39
CA ARG A 275 -0.77 14.52 -1.70
C ARG A 275 0.57 14.29 -2.40
N CYS A 276 1.64 14.83 -1.77
CA CYS A 276 2.99 14.84 -2.30
C CYS A 276 3.98 14.55 -1.16
N PRO A 277 4.81 13.48 -1.22
CA PRO A 277 5.76 13.19 -0.17
C PRO A 277 6.97 14.13 -0.22
N ASP A 278 7.42 14.61 0.93
CA ASP A 278 8.82 14.93 1.12
C ASP A 278 9.57 13.62 1.36
N ILE A 279 10.53 13.30 0.49
CA ILE A 279 11.35 12.08 0.55
C ILE A 279 12.80 12.37 0.99
N SER A 280 13.07 13.57 1.52
CA SER A 280 14.42 13.97 1.95
C SER A 280 14.99 13.02 3.01
N LYS A 281 14.14 12.53 3.93
CA LYS A 281 14.51 11.55 4.94
C LYS A 281 14.89 10.21 4.32
N ALA A 282 14.10 9.70 3.37
CA ALA A 282 14.40 8.46 2.66
C ALA A 282 15.69 8.56 1.84
N LYS A 283 15.92 9.69 1.14
CA LYS A 283 17.17 9.94 0.42
C LYS A 283 18.39 9.90 1.36
N ARG A 284 18.31 10.61 2.47
CA ARG A 284 19.41 10.73 3.43
C ARG A 284 19.74 9.42 4.14
N LEU A 285 18.70 8.72 4.66
CA LEU A 285 18.89 7.55 5.53
C LEU A 285 18.99 6.24 4.77
N LEU A 286 18.29 6.13 3.63
CA LEU A 286 18.18 4.89 2.88
C LEU A 286 18.93 4.92 1.55
N ASN A 287 19.49 6.07 1.17
CA ASN A 287 20.03 6.30 -0.18
C ASN A 287 19.02 5.86 -1.26
N TRP A 288 17.74 6.23 -1.05
CA TRP A 288 16.63 5.80 -1.88
C TRP A 288 15.89 6.98 -2.50
N GLU A 289 15.58 6.85 -3.77
CA GLU A 289 14.63 7.67 -4.51
C GLU A 289 13.95 6.84 -5.60
N PRO A 290 12.75 7.23 -6.08
CA PRO A 290 12.07 6.51 -7.17
C PRO A 290 12.85 6.68 -8.48
N LYS A 291 12.90 5.61 -9.28
CA LYS A 291 13.65 5.56 -10.54
C LYS A 291 12.76 5.36 -11.75
N VAL A 292 11.61 4.68 -11.58
CA VAL A 292 10.72 4.35 -12.69
C VAL A 292 9.85 5.57 -13.01
N GLY A 293 9.99 6.07 -14.24
CA GLY A 293 9.16 7.16 -14.75
C GLY A 293 7.68 6.76 -14.92
N LEU A 294 6.78 7.75 -14.91
CA LEU A 294 5.34 7.50 -14.97
C LEU A 294 4.95 6.72 -16.23
N GLU A 295 5.46 7.10 -17.41
CA GLU A 295 5.11 6.45 -18.68
C GLU A 295 5.59 5.00 -18.74
N GLU A 296 6.81 4.73 -18.26
CA GLU A 296 7.35 3.38 -18.17
C GLU A 296 6.48 2.51 -17.25
N GLY A 297 6.21 2.99 -16.04
CA GLY A 297 5.38 2.28 -15.08
C GLY A 297 3.94 2.07 -15.57
N LEU A 298 3.36 3.06 -16.29
CA LEU A 298 2.06 2.91 -16.92
C LEU A 298 2.07 1.80 -17.97
N GLY A 299 3.06 1.76 -18.87
CA GLY A 299 3.19 0.70 -19.88
C GLY A 299 3.15 -0.70 -19.24
N LEU A 300 4.01 -0.95 -18.25
CA LEU A 300 4.07 -2.22 -17.53
C LEU A 300 2.74 -2.59 -16.83
N THR A 301 2.08 -1.59 -16.25
CA THR A 301 0.82 -1.78 -15.52
C THR A 301 -0.35 -2.05 -16.47
N LEU A 302 -0.44 -1.30 -17.56
CA LEU A 302 -1.50 -1.44 -18.56
C LEU A 302 -1.46 -2.80 -19.26
N ASP A 303 -0.27 -3.31 -19.57
CA ASP A 303 -0.10 -4.65 -20.14
C ASP A 303 -0.62 -5.74 -19.21
N TYR A 304 -0.38 -5.60 -17.91
CA TYR A 304 -0.95 -6.50 -16.91
C TYR A 304 -2.48 -6.43 -16.90
N PHE A 305 -3.06 -5.25 -16.82
CA PHE A 305 -4.53 -5.08 -16.77
C PHE A 305 -5.23 -5.54 -18.04
N LYS A 306 -4.66 -5.30 -19.22
CA LYS A 306 -5.19 -5.82 -20.49
C LYS A 306 -5.31 -7.34 -20.48
N LYS A 307 -4.27 -8.04 -19.97
CA LYS A 307 -4.27 -9.50 -19.82
C LYS A 307 -5.33 -9.98 -18.83
N GLN A 308 -5.44 -9.30 -17.68
CA GLN A 308 -6.44 -9.65 -16.65
C GLN A 308 -7.86 -9.45 -17.15
N TYR A 309 -8.13 -8.33 -17.81
CA TYR A 309 -9.46 -8.04 -18.39
C TYR A 309 -9.86 -9.05 -19.44
N ALA A 310 -8.95 -9.41 -20.35
CA ALA A 310 -9.18 -10.41 -21.37
C ALA A 310 -9.42 -11.83 -20.80
N ALA A 311 -8.78 -12.16 -19.67
CA ALA A 311 -9.00 -13.42 -18.98
C ALA A 311 -10.36 -13.50 -18.27
N ALA A 312 -10.83 -12.37 -17.72
CA ALA A 312 -12.13 -12.29 -17.04
C ALA A 312 -13.34 -12.25 -18.01
N ALA A 313 -13.11 -11.92 -19.28
CA ALA A 313 -14.15 -11.89 -20.33
C ALA A 313 -14.38 -13.25 -21.01
N LYS A 314 -13.54 -14.24 -20.70
CA LYS A 314 -13.70 -15.65 -21.15
C LYS A 314 -14.43 -16.47 -20.10
#